data_565f8b0534583831ce7cc499a5f89a81
#
_entry.id   565f8b0534583831ce7cc499a5f89a81
#
_cell.length_a   1.000
_cell.length_b   1.000
_cell.length_c   1.000
_cell.angle_alpha   90.00
_cell.angle_beta   90.00
_cell.angle_gamma   90.00
#
_symmetry.space_group_name_H-M   'P 1'
#
loop_
_entity.id
_entity.type
_entity.pdbx_description
1 polymer ?
#
loop_
_entity_poly.entity_id
_entity_poly.type
_entity_poly.pdbx_seq_one_letter_code
_entity_poly.pdbx_strand_id
1 'polypeptide(L)'
;MERFRRYLKGDISLWGVILFFALLSFLPVYSSSSNLVYLERTGISTRGYLIRHVGLIAAGLLIIYLIHRFPYRYFRPLARLGLLLSWILLFFALLKGSTIEGANASRWIYIMGISFQPSAFAMIILLMYVASYLAEVYETKYSFAESILPLWLPVVITLAMVTLPNLSTGAMMYAMVLMVLYIGRYPIKYILGSSILAVLLFALFMLVVKAFPDAFPHRVDTWKNRIETFMSKDKEENYQSERAKMAIVSGGFWGQGAGKSVMKNLLPQGSSDFIFAIVVEEYGLLGGSALILLFIIMLVRFVVISMKATTIFGKLLVLGVGIPIVFQGFVNMGVSVGLLPVTGQNLPFFTTGGTSIWMTCMALGIVLSVSAKSVKSEERKVKNEQRSEVSEQRSEVSEQRSVNSEQRSDIDERI
;
A
#
# COMPACT_ATOMS: atom_id res chain seq x y z
N MET A 1 -13.57 16.96 -20.52
CA MET A 1 -13.25 16.68 -19.10
C MET A 1 -14.46 16.25 -18.28
N GLU A 2 -15.64 16.85 -18.42
CA GLU A 2 -16.84 16.50 -17.63
C GLU A 2 -17.34 15.05 -17.81
N ARG A 3 -17.30 14.49 -19.03
CA ARG A 3 -17.64 13.07 -19.26
C ARG A 3 -16.74 12.12 -18.47
N PHE A 4 -15.43 12.41 -18.36
CA PHE A 4 -14.48 11.59 -17.60
C PHE A 4 -14.76 11.62 -16.09
N ARG A 5 -15.10 12.79 -15.52
CA ARG A 5 -15.49 12.96 -14.11
C ARG A 5 -16.76 12.16 -13.73
N ARG A 6 -17.64 11.90 -14.68
CA ARG A 6 -18.86 11.13 -14.45
C ARG A 6 -18.59 9.65 -14.17
N TYR A 7 -17.54 9.09 -14.76
CA TYR A 7 -17.17 7.68 -14.63
C TYR A 7 -16.06 7.45 -13.59
N LEU A 8 -15.05 8.30 -13.54
CA LEU A 8 -13.93 8.26 -12.62
C LEU A 8 -14.13 9.30 -11.51
N LYS A 9 -14.80 8.88 -10.44
CA LYS A 9 -15.03 9.73 -9.26
C LYS A 9 -13.76 9.76 -8.42
N GLY A 10 -13.53 10.89 -7.69
CA GLY A 10 -12.41 11.05 -6.78
C GLY A 10 -11.29 11.91 -7.36
N ASP A 11 -10.12 11.78 -6.78
CA ASP A 11 -8.94 12.58 -7.12
C ASP A 11 -8.34 12.21 -8.48
N ILE A 12 -8.44 13.11 -9.44
CA ILE A 12 -7.95 12.91 -10.81
C ILE A 12 -6.43 12.76 -10.84
N SER A 13 -5.70 13.49 -9.97
CA SER A 13 -4.24 13.38 -9.91
C SER A 13 -3.81 11.99 -9.45
N LEU A 14 -4.53 11.40 -8.48
CA LEU A 14 -4.24 10.03 -8.05
C LEU A 14 -4.55 9.02 -9.16
N TRP A 15 -5.63 9.20 -9.93
CA TRP A 15 -5.90 8.38 -11.12
C TRP A 15 -4.77 8.48 -12.15
N GLY A 16 -4.25 9.69 -12.38
CA GLY A 16 -3.10 9.91 -13.27
C GLY A 16 -1.85 9.17 -12.79
N VAL A 17 -1.54 9.25 -11.49
CA VAL A 17 -0.41 8.52 -10.88
C VAL A 17 -0.56 7.00 -11.02
N ILE A 18 -1.76 6.45 -10.75
CA ILE A 18 -2.05 5.03 -10.91
C ILE A 18 -1.83 4.57 -12.35
N LEU A 19 -2.35 5.32 -13.31
CA LEU A 19 -2.21 5.00 -14.73
C LEU A 19 -0.75 5.05 -15.17
N PHE A 20 0.00 6.03 -14.66
CA PHE A 20 1.42 6.17 -14.96
C PHE A 20 2.24 5.01 -14.37
N PHE A 21 1.97 4.60 -13.11
CA PHE A 21 2.56 3.39 -12.53
C PHE A 21 2.22 2.13 -13.35
N ALA A 22 0.96 1.98 -13.75
CA ALA A 22 0.53 0.86 -14.58
C ALA A 22 1.30 0.81 -15.90
N LEU A 23 1.47 1.94 -16.59
CA LEU A 23 2.21 2.03 -17.85
C LEU A 23 3.71 1.77 -17.65
N LEU A 24 4.33 2.40 -16.64
CA LEU A 24 5.76 2.21 -16.36
C LEU A 24 6.08 0.76 -15.97
N SER A 25 5.16 0.04 -15.34
CA SER A 25 5.39 -1.34 -14.91
C SER A 25 5.69 -2.31 -16.06
N PHE A 26 5.25 -2.00 -17.28
CA PHE A 26 5.51 -2.85 -18.44
C PHE A 26 6.99 -2.94 -18.80
N LEU A 27 7.75 -1.88 -18.60
CA LEU A 27 9.15 -1.79 -19.00
C LEU A 27 10.04 -2.79 -18.23
N PRO A 28 10.11 -2.74 -16.88
CA PRO A 28 10.93 -3.67 -16.11
C PRO A 28 10.36 -5.08 -16.10
N VAL A 29 9.04 -5.27 -16.21
CA VAL A 29 8.44 -6.60 -16.32
C VAL A 29 8.81 -7.27 -17.66
N TYR A 30 8.84 -6.52 -18.76
CA TYR A 30 9.32 -7.02 -20.04
C TYR A 30 10.79 -7.47 -19.95
N SER A 31 11.64 -6.62 -19.39
CA SER A 31 13.06 -6.92 -19.24
C SER A 31 13.30 -8.14 -18.35
N SER A 32 12.67 -8.20 -17.19
CA SER A 32 12.84 -9.31 -16.24
C SER A 32 12.21 -10.62 -16.73
N SER A 33 11.15 -10.56 -17.55
CA SER A 33 10.49 -11.75 -18.08
C SER A 33 11.38 -12.56 -19.06
N SER A 34 12.32 -11.90 -19.72
CA SER A 34 13.27 -12.60 -20.60
C SER A 34 14.17 -13.58 -19.82
N ASN A 35 14.51 -13.24 -18.57
CA ASN A 35 15.27 -14.11 -17.68
C ASN A 35 14.41 -15.26 -17.13
N LEU A 36 13.15 -14.99 -16.73
CA LEU A 36 12.24 -16.03 -16.25
C LEU A 36 12.00 -17.14 -17.28
N VAL A 37 11.88 -16.76 -18.55
CA VAL A 37 11.76 -17.75 -19.66
C VAL A 37 12.99 -18.67 -19.73
N TYR A 38 14.17 -18.13 -19.45
CA TYR A 38 15.43 -18.90 -19.52
C TYR A 38 15.62 -19.81 -18.32
N LEU A 39 15.27 -19.34 -17.11
CA LEU A 39 15.49 -20.07 -15.86
C LEU A 39 14.40 -21.11 -15.57
N GLU A 40 13.14 -20.79 -15.79
CA GLU A 40 12.02 -21.64 -15.34
C GLU A 40 11.69 -22.81 -16.26
N ARG A 41 12.24 -22.89 -17.46
CA ARG A 41 11.90 -23.93 -18.47
C ARG A 41 10.38 -24.17 -18.63
N THR A 42 9.56 -23.17 -18.28
CA THR A 42 8.09 -23.30 -18.24
C THR A 42 7.43 -23.35 -19.62
N GLY A 43 8.19 -23.21 -20.71
CA GLY A 43 7.66 -23.13 -22.07
C GLY A 43 6.84 -21.85 -22.37
N ILE A 44 6.68 -20.95 -21.39
CA ILE A 44 5.97 -19.68 -21.56
C ILE A 44 6.93 -18.68 -22.22
N SER A 45 6.57 -18.14 -23.39
CA SER A 45 7.36 -17.12 -24.07
C SER A 45 7.32 -15.78 -23.32
N THR A 46 8.30 -14.89 -23.56
CA THR A 46 8.29 -13.50 -23.05
C THR A 46 6.98 -12.77 -23.36
N ARG A 47 6.39 -13.03 -24.54
CA ARG A 47 5.06 -12.51 -24.92
C ARG A 47 3.96 -13.03 -23.98
N GLY A 48 4.03 -14.29 -23.57
CA GLY A 48 3.08 -14.88 -22.62
C GLY A 48 3.11 -14.21 -21.24
N TYR A 49 4.31 -13.89 -20.73
CA TYR A 49 4.46 -13.13 -19.48
C TYR A 49 3.90 -11.71 -19.59
N LEU A 50 4.10 -11.04 -20.74
CA LEU A 50 3.51 -9.72 -20.98
C LEU A 50 1.98 -9.76 -21.02
N ILE A 51 1.40 -10.71 -21.75
CA ILE A 51 -0.06 -10.88 -21.83
C ILE A 51 -0.63 -11.13 -20.43
N ARG A 52 0.04 -11.99 -19.65
CA ARG A 52 -0.34 -12.22 -18.24
C ARG A 52 -0.29 -10.93 -17.42
N HIS A 53 0.76 -10.12 -17.57
CA HIS A 53 0.89 -8.84 -16.86
C HIS A 53 -0.19 -7.84 -17.27
N VAL A 54 -0.49 -7.72 -18.59
CA VAL A 54 -1.64 -6.93 -19.08
C VAL A 54 -2.95 -7.35 -18.41
N GLY A 55 -3.21 -8.66 -18.35
CA GLY A 55 -4.39 -9.20 -17.68
C GLY A 55 -4.45 -8.86 -16.19
N LEU A 56 -3.30 -8.95 -15.49
CA LEU A 56 -3.22 -8.62 -14.07
C LEU A 56 -3.46 -7.12 -13.80
N ILE A 57 -2.88 -6.24 -14.62
CA ILE A 57 -3.11 -4.78 -14.54
C ILE A 57 -4.56 -4.44 -14.89
N ALA A 58 -5.11 -5.02 -15.95
CA ALA A 58 -6.51 -4.78 -16.34
C ALA A 58 -7.49 -5.24 -15.23
N ALA A 59 -7.27 -6.42 -14.64
CA ALA A 59 -8.03 -6.88 -13.49
C ALA A 59 -7.85 -5.96 -12.27
N GLY A 60 -6.62 -5.48 -12.02
CA GLY A 60 -6.33 -4.51 -10.96
C GLY A 60 -7.07 -3.19 -11.16
N LEU A 61 -7.07 -2.63 -12.37
CA LEU A 61 -7.82 -1.41 -12.70
C LEU A 61 -9.34 -1.63 -12.56
N LEU A 62 -9.84 -2.80 -12.91
CA LEU A 62 -11.24 -3.18 -12.67
C LEU A 62 -11.55 -3.23 -11.18
N ILE A 63 -10.67 -3.79 -10.35
CA ILE A 63 -10.81 -3.80 -8.88
C ILE A 63 -10.88 -2.37 -8.36
N ILE A 64 -9.98 -1.46 -8.79
CA ILE A 64 -10.03 -0.05 -8.41
C ILE A 64 -11.38 0.55 -8.82
N TYR A 65 -11.82 0.30 -10.07
CA TYR A 65 -13.07 0.84 -10.61
C TYR A 65 -14.31 0.35 -9.85
N LEU A 66 -14.33 -0.87 -9.38
CA LEU A 66 -15.44 -1.40 -8.59
C LEU A 66 -15.43 -0.81 -7.17
N ILE A 67 -14.25 -0.82 -6.52
CA ILE A 67 -14.10 -0.40 -5.12
C ILE A 67 -14.31 1.11 -4.95
N HIS A 68 -13.80 1.96 -5.88
CA HIS A 68 -13.95 3.40 -5.74
C HIS A 68 -15.40 3.90 -5.78
N ARG A 69 -16.32 3.10 -6.33
CA ARG A 69 -17.75 3.39 -6.36
C ARG A 69 -18.47 3.03 -5.07
N PHE A 70 -17.84 2.14 -4.28
CA PHE A 70 -18.43 1.68 -3.03
C PHE A 70 -18.23 2.75 -1.94
N PRO A 71 -19.29 3.16 -1.19
CA PRO A 71 -19.17 4.19 -0.16
C PRO A 71 -18.25 3.74 0.98
N TYR A 72 -17.19 4.49 1.25
CA TYR A 72 -16.14 4.10 2.22
C TYR A 72 -16.65 3.80 3.64
N ARG A 73 -17.82 4.32 4.04
CA ARG A 73 -18.44 4.04 5.34
C ARG A 73 -18.67 2.54 5.59
N TYR A 74 -18.89 1.76 4.53
CA TYR A 74 -19.10 0.32 4.63
C TYR A 74 -17.80 -0.46 4.86
N PHE A 75 -16.65 0.14 4.63
CA PHE A 75 -15.38 -0.51 4.95
C PHE A 75 -15.18 -0.70 6.46
N ARG A 76 -15.87 0.07 7.29
CA ARG A 76 -15.81 -0.08 8.75
C ARG A 76 -16.35 -1.43 9.24
N PRO A 77 -17.59 -1.83 8.96
CA PRO A 77 -18.07 -3.17 9.28
C PRO A 77 -17.35 -4.27 8.47
N LEU A 78 -17.00 -3.97 7.21
CA LEU A 78 -16.29 -4.92 6.35
C LEU A 78 -14.89 -5.26 6.89
N ALA A 79 -14.21 -4.34 7.57
CA ALA A 79 -12.92 -4.60 8.20
C ALA A 79 -13.02 -5.67 9.29
N ARG A 80 -14.09 -5.67 10.09
CA ARG A 80 -14.32 -6.69 11.15
C ARG A 80 -14.55 -8.07 10.55
N LEU A 81 -15.41 -8.16 9.54
CA LEU A 81 -15.68 -9.43 8.82
C LEU A 81 -14.45 -9.89 8.03
N GLY A 82 -13.77 -8.97 7.37
CA GLY A 82 -12.56 -9.24 6.62
C GLY A 82 -11.42 -9.77 7.51
N LEU A 83 -11.35 -9.33 8.77
CA LEU A 83 -10.36 -9.80 9.71
C LEU A 83 -10.57 -11.29 10.04
N LEU A 84 -11.80 -11.71 10.30
CA LEU A 84 -12.14 -13.14 10.50
C LEU A 84 -11.79 -13.95 9.25
N LEU A 85 -12.18 -13.47 8.07
CA LEU A 85 -11.84 -14.12 6.81
C LEU A 85 -10.32 -14.22 6.61
N SER A 86 -9.59 -13.16 6.93
CA SER A 86 -8.12 -13.16 6.81
C SER A 86 -7.47 -14.20 7.72
N TRP A 87 -7.96 -14.38 8.95
CA TRP A 87 -7.48 -15.43 9.85
C TRP A 87 -7.74 -16.83 9.33
N ILE A 88 -8.93 -17.08 8.78
CA ILE A 88 -9.27 -18.38 8.15
C ILE A 88 -8.32 -18.65 6.97
N LEU A 89 -8.09 -17.66 6.10
CA LEU A 89 -7.19 -17.80 4.96
C LEU A 89 -5.72 -17.98 5.38
N LEU A 90 -5.26 -17.25 6.39
CA LEU A 90 -3.92 -17.41 6.95
C LEU A 90 -3.74 -18.78 7.59
N PHE A 91 -4.72 -19.24 8.37
CA PHE A 91 -4.70 -20.57 8.98
C PHE A 91 -4.67 -21.68 7.91
N PHE A 92 -5.49 -21.56 6.89
CA PHE A 92 -5.48 -22.49 5.78
C PHE A 92 -4.14 -22.50 5.03
N ALA A 93 -3.52 -21.31 4.83
CA ALA A 93 -2.19 -21.23 4.23
C ALA A 93 -1.10 -21.88 5.09
N LEU A 94 -1.19 -21.76 6.41
CA LEU A 94 -0.25 -22.44 7.33
C LEU A 94 -0.36 -23.96 7.27
N LEU A 95 -1.57 -24.51 7.11
CA LEU A 95 -1.81 -25.95 7.08
C LEU A 95 -1.54 -26.58 5.70
N LYS A 96 -2.00 -25.93 4.61
CA LYS A 96 -2.02 -26.51 3.26
C LYS A 96 -1.35 -25.64 2.21
N GLY A 97 -0.70 -24.54 2.59
CA GLY A 97 -0.06 -23.65 1.66
C GLY A 97 1.07 -24.34 0.90
N SER A 98 1.25 -23.94 -0.36
CA SER A 98 2.34 -24.40 -1.21
C SER A 98 3.52 -23.44 -1.14
N THR A 99 4.70 -24.00 -1.39
CA THR A 99 5.95 -23.26 -1.55
C THR A 99 6.14 -22.92 -3.02
N ILE A 100 6.46 -21.66 -3.33
CA ILE A 100 6.88 -21.23 -4.66
C ILE A 100 8.38 -20.97 -4.61
N GLU A 101 9.11 -21.38 -5.66
CA GLU A 101 10.53 -21.07 -5.86
C GLU A 101 11.48 -21.60 -4.77
N GLY A 102 11.25 -22.82 -4.27
CA GLY A 102 12.15 -23.42 -3.27
C GLY A 102 12.13 -22.78 -1.88
N ALA A 103 11.24 -21.81 -1.65
CA ALA A 103 11.03 -21.23 -0.34
C ALA A 103 10.31 -22.24 0.55
N ASN A 104 10.98 -22.74 1.60
CA ASN A 104 10.48 -23.74 2.57
C ASN A 104 9.26 -23.27 3.40
N ALA A 105 8.34 -22.46 2.90
CA ALA A 105 7.17 -21.97 3.60
C ALA A 105 5.90 -21.90 2.79
N SER A 106 4.90 -22.45 3.37
CA SER A 106 3.50 -22.37 2.97
C SER A 106 2.96 -20.95 3.09
N ARG A 107 3.12 -20.15 2.03
CA ARG A 107 2.69 -18.74 2.02
C ARG A 107 1.58 -18.47 1.02
N TRP A 108 1.41 -19.39 0.07
CA TRP A 108 0.58 -19.20 -1.09
C TRP A 108 -0.53 -20.24 -1.12
N ILE A 109 -1.71 -19.79 -1.49
CA ILE A 109 -2.85 -20.66 -1.78
C ILE A 109 -3.05 -20.63 -3.29
N TYR A 110 -3.11 -21.78 -3.94
CA TYR A 110 -3.48 -21.86 -5.35
C TYR A 110 -4.98 -22.05 -5.48
N ILE A 111 -5.62 -21.07 -6.13
CA ILE A 111 -7.05 -21.09 -6.42
C ILE A 111 -7.20 -20.98 -7.94
N MET A 112 -7.68 -22.02 -8.59
CA MET A 112 -7.90 -22.05 -10.06
C MET A 112 -6.68 -21.60 -10.89
N GLY A 113 -5.48 -22.01 -10.48
CA GLY A 113 -4.22 -21.67 -11.19
C GLY A 113 -3.66 -20.26 -10.87
N ILE A 114 -4.30 -19.51 -9.98
CA ILE A 114 -3.82 -18.21 -9.52
C ILE A 114 -3.23 -18.37 -8.12
N SER A 115 -1.99 -17.92 -7.93
CA SER A 115 -1.37 -17.88 -6.62
C SER A 115 -1.91 -16.70 -5.81
N PHE A 116 -2.52 -16.97 -4.67
CA PHE A 116 -3.03 -15.97 -3.74
C PHE A 116 -2.21 -15.95 -2.46
N GLN A 117 -1.77 -14.76 -2.03
CA GLN A 117 -1.01 -14.56 -0.79
C GLN A 117 -1.92 -13.98 0.31
N PRO A 118 -2.39 -14.76 1.26
CA PRO A 118 -3.30 -14.30 2.31
C PRO A 118 -2.74 -13.19 3.18
N SER A 119 -1.42 -13.14 3.41
CA SER A 119 -0.79 -12.09 4.22
C SER A 119 -0.91 -10.69 3.59
N ALA A 120 -0.92 -10.58 2.27
CA ALA A 120 -1.13 -9.29 1.60
C ALA A 120 -2.56 -8.77 1.77
N PHE A 121 -3.55 -9.67 1.74
CA PHE A 121 -4.94 -9.35 2.06
C PHE A 121 -5.10 -8.99 3.53
N ALA A 122 -4.57 -9.82 4.44
CA ALA A 122 -4.63 -9.60 5.88
C ALA A 122 -4.03 -8.25 6.30
N MET A 123 -2.94 -7.81 5.65
CA MET A 123 -2.32 -6.51 5.90
C MET A 123 -3.30 -5.35 5.67
N ILE A 124 -3.96 -5.30 4.52
CA ILE A 124 -4.90 -4.21 4.19
C ILE A 124 -6.09 -4.24 5.16
N ILE A 125 -6.63 -5.42 5.42
CA ILE A 125 -7.78 -5.59 6.32
C ILE A 125 -7.41 -5.19 7.75
N LEU A 126 -6.23 -5.59 8.24
CA LEU A 126 -5.77 -5.22 9.59
C LEU A 126 -5.61 -3.70 9.71
N LEU A 127 -4.98 -3.04 8.75
CA LEU A 127 -4.78 -1.60 8.77
C LEU A 127 -6.11 -0.84 8.67
N MET A 128 -7.06 -1.35 7.88
CA MET A 128 -8.43 -0.84 7.81
C MET A 128 -9.16 -1.02 9.15
N TYR A 129 -8.96 -2.15 9.83
CA TYR A 129 -9.52 -2.42 11.14
C TYR A 129 -8.93 -1.46 12.20
N VAL A 130 -7.60 -1.31 12.23
CA VAL A 130 -6.92 -0.38 13.15
C VAL A 130 -7.41 1.06 12.94
N ALA A 131 -7.54 1.51 11.68
CA ALA A 131 -8.10 2.81 11.35
C ALA A 131 -9.55 2.98 11.82
N SER A 132 -10.36 1.90 11.73
CA SER A 132 -11.73 1.88 12.24
C SER A 132 -11.80 2.02 13.76
N TYR A 133 -10.97 1.25 14.47
CA TYR A 133 -10.88 1.32 15.93
C TYR A 133 -10.44 2.70 16.41
N LEU A 134 -9.35 3.24 15.84
CA LEU A 134 -8.86 4.57 16.19
C LEU A 134 -9.88 5.67 15.94
N ALA A 135 -10.68 5.55 14.89
CA ALA A 135 -11.76 6.49 14.63
C ALA A 135 -12.93 6.39 15.64
N GLU A 136 -13.13 5.22 16.25
CA GLU A 136 -14.12 5.04 17.34
C GLU A 136 -13.69 5.72 18.62
N VAL A 137 -12.42 5.61 18.96
CA VAL A 137 -11.86 6.06 20.25
C VAL A 137 -11.17 7.42 20.15
N TYR A 138 -11.27 8.13 19.03
CA TYR A 138 -10.49 9.33 18.72
C TYR A 138 -10.64 10.45 19.75
N GLU A 139 -11.84 10.63 20.33
CA GLU A 139 -12.16 11.68 21.31
C GLU A 139 -12.23 11.15 22.75
N THR A 140 -12.09 9.84 22.93
CA THR A 140 -12.20 9.21 24.25
C THR A 140 -10.83 9.05 24.91
N LYS A 141 -10.78 9.29 26.22
CA LYS A 141 -9.62 8.91 27.04
C LYS A 141 -9.78 7.43 27.39
N TYR A 142 -8.89 6.58 26.90
CA TYR A 142 -8.89 5.15 27.20
C TYR A 142 -7.58 4.71 27.85
N SER A 143 -7.69 3.70 28.70
CA SER A 143 -6.54 3.02 29.29
C SER A 143 -5.92 2.02 28.32
N PHE A 144 -4.64 1.68 28.53
CA PHE A 144 -4.01 0.59 27.77
C PHE A 144 -4.79 -0.71 27.90
N ALA A 145 -5.26 -1.06 29.11
CA ALA A 145 -6.03 -2.27 29.38
C ALA A 145 -7.30 -2.36 28.51
N GLU A 146 -8.02 -1.26 28.30
CA GLU A 146 -9.20 -1.20 27.47
C GLU A 146 -8.90 -1.42 25.97
N SER A 147 -7.68 -1.11 25.53
CA SER A 147 -7.25 -1.33 24.15
C SER A 147 -6.71 -2.75 23.87
N ILE A 148 -6.42 -3.56 24.90
CA ILE A 148 -5.83 -4.90 24.72
C ILE A 148 -6.75 -5.79 23.88
N LEU A 149 -8.00 -5.96 24.28
CA LEU A 149 -8.95 -6.83 23.58
C LEU A 149 -9.33 -6.32 22.20
N PRO A 150 -9.78 -5.05 22.03
CA PRO A 150 -10.29 -4.60 20.75
C PRO A 150 -9.19 -4.20 19.74
N LEU A 151 -7.98 -3.87 20.18
CA LEU A 151 -6.91 -3.46 19.27
C LEU A 151 -5.76 -4.47 19.23
N TRP A 152 -5.12 -4.72 20.39
CA TRP A 152 -3.88 -5.49 20.42
C TRP A 152 -4.10 -6.98 20.17
N LEU A 153 -5.18 -7.58 20.64
CA LEU A 153 -5.46 -9.00 20.42
C LEU A 153 -5.59 -9.33 18.91
N PRO A 154 -6.40 -8.61 18.11
CA PRO A 154 -6.45 -8.82 16.66
C PRO A 154 -5.11 -8.57 15.96
N VAL A 155 -4.36 -7.54 16.38
CA VAL A 155 -3.03 -7.24 15.84
C VAL A 155 -2.08 -8.40 16.11
N VAL A 156 -1.98 -8.86 17.35
CA VAL A 156 -1.07 -9.95 17.76
C VAL A 156 -1.41 -11.27 17.06
N ILE A 157 -2.69 -11.63 16.99
CA ILE A 157 -3.13 -12.86 16.28
C ILE A 157 -2.69 -12.80 14.81
N THR A 158 -2.99 -11.67 14.13
CA THR A 158 -2.65 -11.53 12.72
C THR A 158 -1.14 -11.54 12.51
N LEU A 159 -0.39 -10.81 13.34
CA LEU A 159 1.07 -10.78 13.27
C LEU A 159 1.68 -12.15 13.53
N ALA A 160 1.21 -12.89 14.54
CA ALA A 160 1.70 -14.25 14.83
C ALA A 160 1.54 -15.16 13.61
N MET A 161 0.34 -15.18 13.01
CA MET A 161 0.06 -16.01 11.83
C MET A 161 0.88 -15.62 10.58
N VAL A 162 1.23 -14.33 10.42
CA VAL A 162 2.04 -13.84 9.30
C VAL A 162 3.53 -14.00 9.56
N THR A 163 3.99 -13.83 10.81
CA THR A 163 5.41 -13.89 11.19
C THR A 163 5.95 -15.32 11.12
N LEU A 164 5.16 -16.31 11.51
CA LEU A 164 5.56 -17.72 11.47
C LEU A 164 6.10 -18.14 10.08
N PRO A 165 5.40 -17.89 8.96
CA PRO A 165 5.92 -18.18 7.63
C PRO A 165 6.86 -17.10 7.10
N ASN A 166 6.82 -15.86 7.55
CA ASN A 166 7.65 -14.76 7.05
C ASN A 166 7.85 -13.63 8.06
N LEU A 167 8.98 -13.69 8.78
CA LEU A 167 9.36 -12.69 9.77
C LEU A 167 9.40 -11.26 9.18
N SER A 168 10.00 -11.09 7.99
CA SER A 168 10.14 -9.77 7.37
C SER A 168 8.78 -9.14 7.05
N THR A 169 7.82 -9.94 6.57
CA THR A 169 6.45 -9.46 6.33
C THR A 169 5.75 -9.09 7.63
N GLY A 170 5.90 -9.92 8.67
CA GLY A 170 5.35 -9.62 10.00
C GLY A 170 5.93 -8.34 10.60
N ALA A 171 7.26 -8.19 10.56
CA ALA A 171 7.94 -7.00 11.06
C ALA A 171 7.51 -5.72 10.30
N MET A 172 7.38 -5.81 8.97
CA MET A 172 6.91 -4.70 8.15
C MET A 172 5.44 -4.36 8.45
N MET A 173 4.59 -5.38 8.59
CA MET A 173 3.17 -5.18 8.98
C MET A 173 3.06 -4.53 10.35
N TYR A 174 3.89 -4.93 11.32
CA TYR A 174 3.96 -4.30 12.63
C TYR A 174 4.37 -2.83 12.53
N ALA A 175 5.43 -2.50 11.79
CA ALA A 175 5.84 -1.12 11.56
C ALA A 175 4.72 -0.27 10.94
N MET A 176 3.96 -0.82 9.99
CA MET A 176 2.79 -0.16 9.38
C MET A 176 1.67 0.07 10.41
N VAL A 177 1.40 -0.90 11.28
CA VAL A 177 0.44 -0.74 12.39
C VAL A 177 0.88 0.39 13.32
N LEU A 178 2.16 0.42 13.72
CA LEU A 178 2.70 1.50 14.57
C LEU A 178 2.56 2.88 13.89
N MET A 179 2.82 2.98 12.59
CA MET A 179 2.61 4.24 11.84
C MET A 179 1.14 4.69 11.88
N VAL A 180 0.19 3.78 11.69
CA VAL A 180 -1.23 4.11 11.75
C VAL A 180 -1.65 4.50 13.16
N LEU A 181 -1.15 3.82 14.20
CA LEU A 181 -1.37 4.18 15.60
C LEU A 181 -0.84 5.58 15.92
N TYR A 182 0.37 5.91 15.45
CA TYR A 182 0.95 7.24 15.62
C TYR A 182 0.12 8.34 14.95
N ILE A 183 -0.28 8.13 13.69
CA ILE A 183 -1.12 9.04 12.91
C ILE A 183 -2.50 9.20 13.58
N GLY A 184 -3.05 8.12 14.12
CA GLY A 184 -4.33 8.09 14.82
C GLY A 184 -4.29 8.66 16.24
N ARG A 185 -3.15 9.27 16.64
CA ARG A 185 -2.93 9.87 17.97
C ARG A 185 -3.08 8.90 19.14
N TYR A 186 -2.78 7.61 18.90
CA TYR A 186 -2.67 6.66 19.99
C TYR A 186 -1.53 7.07 20.93
N PRO A 187 -1.66 6.94 22.27
CA PRO A 187 -0.65 7.44 23.21
C PRO A 187 0.73 6.86 22.95
N ILE A 188 1.71 7.73 22.70
CA ILE A 188 3.09 7.36 22.33
C ILE A 188 3.75 6.42 23.32
N LYS A 189 3.43 6.57 24.62
CA LYS A 189 3.93 5.68 25.68
C LYS A 189 3.55 4.20 25.47
N TYR A 190 2.37 3.94 24.90
CA TYR A 190 1.92 2.58 24.61
C TYR A 190 2.53 2.04 23.33
N ILE A 191 2.75 2.93 22.34
CA ILE A 191 3.49 2.59 21.10
C ILE A 191 4.92 2.19 21.46
N LEU A 192 5.62 3.01 22.26
CA LEU A 192 6.99 2.71 22.70
C LEU A 192 7.04 1.44 23.59
N GLY A 193 6.11 1.33 24.54
CA GLY A 193 6.02 0.15 25.41
C GLY A 193 5.81 -1.14 24.63
N SER A 194 4.90 -1.15 23.66
CA SER A 194 4.68 -2.32 22.78
C SER A 194 5.89 -2.62 21.90
N SER A 195 6.60 -1.60 21.42
CA SER A 195 7.81 -1.77 20.61
C SER A 195 8.95 -2.36 21.40
N ILE A 196 9.18 -1.86 22.62
CA ILE A 196 10.18 -2.41 23.52
C ILE A 196 9.85 -3.86 23.87
N LEU A 197 8.59 -4.15 24.20
CA LEU A 197 8.13 -5.51 24.48
C LEU A 197 8.35 -6.43 23.28
N ALA A 198 8.01 -5.99 22.06
CA ALA A 198 8.22 -6.78 20.85
C ALA A 198 9.71 -7.10 20.61
N VAL A 199 10.60 -6.12 20.80
CA VAL A 199 12.06 -6.32 20.69
C VAL A 199 12.57 -7.30 21.75
N LEU A 200 12.13 -7.16 23.01
CA LEU A 200 12.52 -8.06 24.10
C LEU A 200 12.04 -9.50 23.85
N LEU A 201 10.79 -9.67 23.42
CA LEU A 201 10.24 -10.99 23.09
C LEU A 201 10.99 -11.62 21.91
N PHE A 202 11.33 -10.82 20.89
CA PHE A 202 12.12 -11.30 19.76
C PHE A 202 13.55 -11.68 20.17
N ALA A 203 14.20 -10.86 21.01
CA ALA A 203 15.53 -11.16 21.53
C ALA A 203 15.51 -12.44 22.40
N LEU A 204 14.52 -12.57 23.27
CA LEU A 204 14.33 -13.79 24.08
C LEU A 204 14.10 -15.01 23.19
N PHE A 205 13.24 -14.89 22.17
CA PHE A 205 13.00 -15.96 21.20
C PHE A 205 14.32 -16.39 20.52
N MET A 206 15.13 -15.45 20.05
CA MET A 206 16.43 -15.74 19.43
C MET A 206 17.42 -16.42 20.40
N LEU A 207 17.40 -16.04 21.69
CA LEU A 207 18.20 -16.70 22.72
C LEU A 207 17.76 -18.16 22.95
N VAL A 208 16.45 -18.40 23.00
CA VAL A 208 15.88 -19.77 23.14
C VAL A 208 16.25 -20.62 21.93
N VAL A 209 16.13 -20.09 20.72
CA VAL A 209 16.54 -20.79 19.49
C VAL A 209 18.04 -21.13 19.51
N LYS A 210 18.87 -20.19 19.97
CA LYS A 210 20.33 -20.47 20.10
C LYS A 210 20.65 -21.55 21.16
N ALA A 211 19.86 -21.62 22.23
CA ALA A 211 20.02 -22.60 23.28
C ALA A 211 19.53 -24.01 22.91
N PHE A 212 18.51 -24.09 22.05
CA PHE A 212 17.85 -25.34 21.64
C PHE A 212 17.69 -25.40 20.10
N PRO A 213 18.78 -25.49 19.32
CA PRO A 213 18.74 -25.41 17.86
C PRO A 213 17.88 -26.51 17.23
N ASP A 214 17.89 -27.72 17.77
CA ASP A 214 17.17 -28.89 17.24
C ASP A 214 15.66 -28.87 17.52
N ALA A 215 15.20 -27.98 18.40
CA ALA A 215 13.79 -27.89 18.79
C ALA A 215 12.95 -27.06 17.84
N PHE A 216 13.59 -26.31 16.93
CA PHE A 216 12.91 -25.35 16.06
C PHE A 216 13.02 -25.76 14.57
N PRO A 217 11.99 -25.45 13.75
CA PRO A 217 12.04 -25.70 12.31
C PRO A 217 13.21 -24.94 11.65
N HIS A 218 13.82 -25.48 10.60
CA HIS A 218 14.91 -24.89 9.78
C HIS A 218 14.65 -23.47 9.28
N ARG A 219 13.47 -22.93 9.49
CA ARG A 219 13.12 -21.54 9.17
C ARG A 219 13.78 -20.49 10.05
N VAL A 220 13.99 -20.82 11.28
CA VAL A 220 14.65 -19.91 12.22
C VAL A 220 16.11 -19.71 11.82
N ASP A 221 16.73 -20.74 11.24
CA ASP A 221 18.08 -20.64 10.66
C ASP A 221 18.10 -19.63 9.50
N THR A 222 17.05 -19.59 8.68
CA THR A 222 16.94 -18.58 7.62
C THR A 222 16.87 -17.16 8.18
N TRP A 223 16.21 -16.92 9.31
CA TRP A 223 16.14 -15.61 9.96
C TRP A 223 17.48 -15.21 10.56
N LYS A 224 18.10 -16.15 11.26
CA LYS A 224 19.44 -15.98 11.84
C LYS A 224 20.45 -15.66 10.74
N ASN A 225 20.50 -16.45 9.68
CA ASN A 225 21.41 -16.24 8.55
C ASN A 225 21.20 -14.87 7.90
N ARG A 226 19.95 -14.41 7.68
CA ARG A 226 19.67 -13.08 7.10
C ARG A 226 20.18 -11.92 7.95
N ILE A 227 20.10 -12.06 9.29
CA ILE A 227 20.59 -11.03 10.22
C ILE A 227 22.13 -11.09 10.28
N GLU A 228 22.70 -12.28 10.39
CA GLU A 228 24.16 -12.49 10.40
C GLU A 228 24.78 -12.02 9.09
N THR A 229 24.21 -12.39 7.93
CA THR A 229 24.65 -11.96 6.60
C THR A 229 24.60 -10.44 6.45
N PHE A 230 23.54 -9.80 6.97
CA PHE A 230 23.45 -8.32 6.91
C PHE A 230 24.49 -7.65 7.83
N MET A 231 24.81 -8.26 8.98
CA MET A 231 25.80 -7.73 9.93
C MET A 231 27.25 -8.14 9.57
N SER A 232 27.42 -9.30 8.93
CA SER A 232 28.72 -9.74 8.42
C SER A 232 29.10 -8.92 7.17
N LYS A 233 30.36 -8.55 7.08
CA LYS A 233 30.89 -7.88 5.87
C LYS A 233 31.33 -8.89 4.80
N ASP A 234 31.03 -10.19 4.98
CA ASP A 234 31.44 -11.22 4.05
C ASP A 234 30.70 -11.12 2.72
N LYS A 235 31.47 -10.96 1.64
CA LYS A 235 30.96 -10.69 0.30
C LYS A 235 30.24 -11.90 -0.31
N GLU A 236 30.61 -13.14 0.06
CA GLU A 236 30.01 -14.36 -0.51
C GLU A 236 28.57 -14.58 -0.04
N GLU A 237 28.27 -14.26 1.22
CA GLU A 237 26.94 -14.38 1.79
C GLU A 237 25.97 -13.27 1.30
N ASN A 238 26.50 -12.11 0.87
CA ASN A 238 25.74 -10.94 0.40
C ASN A 238 25.57 -10.89 -1.13
N TYR A 239 25.73 -12.01 -1.84
CA TYR A 239 25.75 -12.10 -3.30
C TYR A 239 24.62 -11.32 -3.99
N GLN A 240 23.38 -11.43 -3.54
CA GLN A 240 22.23 -10.74 -4.14
C GLN A 240 22.32 -9.21 -3.98
N SER A 241 22.66 -8.75 -2.77
CA SER A 241 22.80 -7.32 -2.49
C SER A 241 23.97 -6.70 -3.26
N GLU A 242 25.10 -7.42 -3.37
CA GLU A 242 26.26 -6.97 -4.13
C GLU A 242 25.94 -6.86 -5.64
N ARG A 243 25.24 -7.85 -6.21
CA ARG A 243 24.78 -7.81 -7.61
C ARG A 243 23.80 -6.68 -7.87
N ALA A 244 22.89 -6.40 -6.92
CA ALA A 244 21.98 -5.27 -7.02
C ALA A 244 22.71 -3.93 -7.02
N LYS A 245 23.73 -3.76 -6.15
CA LYS A 245 24.59 -2.57 -6.14
C LYS A 245 25.38 -2.44 -7.46
N MET A 246 25.92 -3.56 -7.98
CA MET A 246 26.62 -3.54 -9.28
C MET A 246 25.67 -3.11 -10.40
N ALA A 247 24.42 -3.58 -10.41
CA ALA A 247 23.41 -3.15 -11.37
C ALA A 247 23.19 -1.63 -11.31
N ILE A 248 23.02 -1.09 -10.11
CA ILE A 248 22.81 0.36 -9.90
C ILE A 248 24.02 1.17 -10.39
N VAL A 249 25.26 0.73 -10.08
CA VAL A 249 26.48 1.40 -10.51
C VAL A 249 26.65 1.34 -12.02
N SER A 250 26.37 0.17 -12.65
CA SER A 250 26.48 -0.01 -14.09
C SER A 250 25.50 0.85 -14.89
N GLY A 251 24.34 1.19 -14.30
CA GLY A 251 23.35 2.06 -14.92
C GLY A 251 23.83 3.50 -15.12
N GLY A 252 24.73 4.00 -14.27
CA GLY A 252 25.22 5.37 -14.36
C GLY A 252 24.10 6.40 -14.34
N PHE A 253 24.28 7.52 -15.06
CA PHE A 253 23.29 8.59 -15.09
C PHE A 253 22.14 8.32 -16.07
N TRP A 254 22.43 7.78 -17.26
CA TRP A 254 21.49 7.62 -18.36
C TRP A 254 20.92 6.20 -18.51
N GLY A 255 21.55 5.20 -17.89
CA GLY A 255 21.19 3.79 -18.02
C GLY A 255 21.81 3.11 -19.24
N GLN A 256 21.76 1.77 -19.23
CA GLN A 256 22.25 0.91 -20.32
C GLN A 256 21.27 0.82 -21.52
N GLY A 257 20.02 1.27 -21.29
CA GLY A 257 18.91 1.16 -22.23
C GLY A 257 17.92 0.06 -21.87
N ALA A 258 16.69 0.23 -22.31
CA ALA A 258 15.58 -0.70 -22.03
C ALA A 258 15.88 -2.13 -22.49
N GLY A 259 15.71 -3.09 -21.61
CA GLY A 259 15.94 -4.52 -21.90
C GLY A 259 17.41 -4.96 -21.93
N LYS A 260 18.36 -4.04 -21.72
CA LYS A 260 19.80 -4.31 -21.80
C LYS A 260 20.47 -4.62 -20.45
N SER A 261 19.71 -4.74 -19.37
CA SER A 261 20.25 -5.16 -18.08
C SER A 261 21.01 -6.47 -18.20
N VAL A 262 22.25 -6.50 -17.75
CA VAL A 262 23.08 -7.70 -17.66
C VAL A 262 22.80 -8.43 -16.36
N MET A 263 22.61 -7.65 -15.28
CA MET A 263 22.43 -8.20 -13.93
C MET A 263 21.10 -8.92 -13.74
N LYS A 264 20.07 -8.66 -14.57
CA LYS A 264 18.81 -9.43 -14.54
C LYS A 264 19.02 -10.96 -14.64
N ASN A 265 20.07 -11.39 -15.37
CA ASN A 265 20.40 -12.80 -15.55
C ASN A 265 21.21 -13.40 -14.38
N LEU A 266 21.82 -12.53 -13.56
CA LEU A 266 22.68 -12.90 -12.45
C LEU A 266 22.01 -12.72 -11.08
N LEU A 267 20.87 -12.00 -11.04
CA LEU A 267 20.09 -11.77 -9.82
C LEU A 267 18.99 -12.82 -9.70
N PRO A 268 19.12 -13.78 -8.78
CA PRO A 268 18.02 -14.65 -8.39
C PRO A 268 16.84 -13.86 -8.01
N GLN A 269 15.75 -13.70 -8.12
CA GLN A 269 14.67 -12.78 -7.68
C GLN A 269 14.80 -11.33 -8.17
N GLY A 270 15.60 -11.09 -9.23
CA GLY A 270 15.69 -9.76 -9.85
C GLY A 270 14.34 -9.23 -10.37
N SER A 271 13.41 -10.14 -10.70
CA SER A 271 12.05 -9.82 -11.15
C SER A 271 11.07 -9.45 -10.02
N SER A 272 11.47 -9.60 -8.76
CA SER A 272 10.61 -9.31 -7.58
C SER A 272 11.28 -8.36 -6.60
N ASP A 273 12.27 -8.84 -5.88
CA ASP A 273 12.83 -8.15 -4.71
C ASP A 273 13.84 -7.06 -5.09
N PHE A 274 14.50 -7.20 -6.25
CA PHE A 274 15.53 -6.29 -6.74
C PHE A 274 15.15 -5.58 -8.05
N ILE A 275 13.86 -5.50 -8.36
CA ILE A 275 13.38 -4.87 -9.59
C ILE A 275 13.81 -3.40 -9.70
N PHE A 276 13.95 -2.68 -8.58
CA PHE A 276 14.44 -1.31 -8.56
C PHE A 276 15.88 -1.22 -9.08
N ALA A 277 16.75 -2.17 -8.72
CA ALA A 277 18.13 -2.19 -9.24
C ALA A 277 18.15 -2.39 -10.77
N ILE A 278 17.26 -3.23 -11.32
CA ILE A 278 17.12 -3.40 -12.76
C ILE A 278 16.61 -2.13 -13.45
N VAL A 279 15.64 -1.42 -12.82
CA VAL A 279 15.17 -0.12 -13.33
C VAL A 279 16.31 0.88 -13.40
N VAL A 280 17.15 0.96 -12.35
CA VAL A 280 18.29 1.88 -12.35
C VAL A 280 19.37 1.44 -13.35
N GLU A 281 19.63 0.14 -13.52
CA GLU A 281 20.57 -0.35 -14.53
C GLU A 281 20.14 0.06 -15.95
N GLU A 282 18.85 -0.09 -16.27
CA GLU A 282 18.33 0.19 -17.61
C GLU A 282 18.08 1.67 -17.92
N TYR A 283 17.58 2.43 -16.94
CA TYR A 283 17.16 3.83 -17.12
C TYR A 283 18.03 4.84 -16.36
N GLY A 284 19.10 4.38 -15.72
CA GLY A 284 20.05 5.20 -14.97
C GLY A 284 19.48 5.82 -13.70
N LEU A 285 20.26 6.74 -13.14
CA LEU A 285 19.86 7.54 -12.00
C LEU A 285 18.56 8.33 -12.27
N LEU A 286 18.35 8.77 -13.51
CA LEU A 286 17.12 9.48 -13.91
C LEU A 286 15.90 8.59 -13.76
N GLY A 287 15.93 7.34 -14.23
CA GLY A 287 14.82 6.41 -14.08
C GLY A 287 14.52 6.07 -12.62
N GLY A 288 15.58 5.81 -11.83
CA GLY A 288 15.45 5.58 -10.39
C GLY A 288 14.86 6.79 -9.65
N SER A 289 15.36 8.00 -9.93
CA SER A 289 14.87 9.25 -9.34
C SER A 289 13.40 9.54 -9.72
N ALA A 290 13.05 9.32 -10.98
CA ALA A 290 11.66 9.48 -11.44
C ALA A 290 10.71 8.52 -10.70
N LEU A 291 11.13 7.28 -10.46
CA LEU A 291 10.34 6.31 -9.71
C LEU A 291 10.19 6.72 -8.23
N ILE A 292 11.25 7.19 -7.57
CA ILE A 292 11.19 7.71 -6.20
C ILE A 292 10.23 8.90 -6.13
N LEU A 293 10.37 9.86 -7.07
CA LEU A 293 9.50 11.04 -7.14
C LEU A 293 8.02 10.64 -7.30
N LEU A 294 7.74 9.62 -8.09
CA LEU A 294 6.39 9.13 -8.31
C LEU A 294 5.76 8.56 -7.01
N PHE A 295 6.53 7.82 -6.20
CA PHE A 295 6.09 7.38 -4.86
C PHE A 295 5.88 8.56 -3.90
N ILE A 296 6.72 9.59 -3.96
CA ILE A 296 6.56 10.83 -3.17
C ILE A 296 5.28 11.56 -3.59
N ILE A 297 5.03 11.71 -4.89
CA ILE A 297 3.79 12.32 -5.40
C ILE A 297 2.57 11.54 -4.91
N MET A 298 2.62 10.21 -4.95
CA MET A 298 1.54 9.36 -4.44
C MET A 298 1.30 9.57 -2.94
N LEU A 299 2.38 9.66 -2.14
CA LEU A 299 2.29 9.97 -0.71
C LEU A 299 1.63 11.33 -0.45
N VAL A 300 2.08 12.37 -1.17
CA VAL A 300 1.49 13.71 -1.07
C VAL A 300 0.00 13.67 -1.42
N ARG A 301 -0.40 12.92 -2.47
CA ARG A 301 -1.83 12.78 -2.81
C ARG A 301 -2.62 12.08 -1.69
N PHE A 302 -2.07 11.06 -1.03
CA PHE A 302 -2.73 10.43 0.12
C PHE A 302 -2.93 11.42 1.27
N VAL A 303 -1.92 12.24 1.59
CA VAL A 303 -2.04 13.28 2.62
C VAL A 303 -3.12 14.30 2.24
N VAL A 304 -3.10 14.82 1.02
CA VAL A 304 -4.11 15.79 0.54
C VAL A 304 -5.52 15.21 0.60
N ILE A 305 -5.71 13.97 0.15
CA ILE A 305 -7.02 13.29 0.20
C ILE A 305 -7.48 13.10 1.66
N SER A 306 -6.55 12.70 2.55
CA SER A 306 -6.85 12.57 3.98
C SER A 306 -7.28 13.89 4.59
N MET A 307 -6.59 15.00 4.31
CA MET A 307 -6.94 16.33 4.82
C MET A 307 -8.33 16.78 4.36
N LYS A 308 -8.73 16.45 3.14
CA LYS A 308 -10.05 16.76 2.56
C LYS A 308 -11.16 15.81 3.03
N ALA A 309 -10.84 14.69 3.65
CA ALA A 309 -11.82 13.72 4.11
C ALA A 309 -12.71 14.32 5.23
N THR A 310 -14.02 14.12 5.11
CA THR A 310 -15.04 14.71 6.00
C THR A 310 -15.15 14.02 7.35
N THR A 311 -14.61 12.80 7.49
CA THR A 311 -14.72 12.02 8.74
C THR A 311 -13.34 11.57 9.20
N ILE A 312 -13.17 11.40 10.53
CA ILE A 312 -11.93 10.87 11.12
C ILE A 312 -11.61 9.48 10.56
N PHE A 313 -12.62 8.62 10.44
CA PHE A 313 -12.44 7.31 9.80
C PHE A 313 -11.91 7.42 8.37
N GLY A 314 -12.46 8.31 7.57
CA GLY A 314 -11.98 8.54 6.20
C GLY A 314 -10.52 9.02 6.16
N LYS A 315 -10.12 9.93 7.06
CA LYS A 315 -8.74 10.41 7.19
C LYS A 315 -7.78 9.28 7.51
N LEU A 316 -8.09 8.50 8.56
CA LEU A 316 -7.26 7.39 9.02
C LEU A 316 -7.26 6.23 8.02
N LEU A 317 -8.37 5.98 7.34
CA LEU A 317 -8.47 4.94 6.32
C LEU A 317 -7.54 5.22 5.13
N VAL A 318 -7.54 6.46 4.62
CA VAL A 318 -6.66 6.85 3.49
C VAL A 318 -5.19 6.68 3.86
N LEU A 319 -4.77 7.17 5.04
CA LEU A 319 -3.39 7.07 5.48
C LEU A 319 -3.04 5.63 5.87
N GLY A 320 -3.96 4.92 6.52
CA GLY A 320 -3.77 3.55 6.98
C GLY A 320 -3.57 2.54 5.85
N VAL A 321 -4.24 2.69 4.71
CA VAL A 321 -4.07 1.78 3.57
C VAL A 321 -3.17 2.33 2.48
N GLY A 322 -2.98 3.67 2.40
CA GLY A 322 -2.17 4.32 1.38
C GLY A 322 -0.68 4.37 1.73
N ILE A 323 -0.32 4.84 2.94
CA ILE A 323 1.09 4.94 3.37
C ILE A 323 1.83 3.59 3.27
N PRO A 324 1.24 2.45 3.65
CA PRO A 324 1.86 1.14 3.50
C PRO A 324 2.36 0.83 2.08
N ILE A 325 1.65 1.26 1.05
CA ILE A 325 2.08 1.07 -0.35
C ILE A 325 3.40 1.80 -0.61
N VAL A 326 3.48 3.05 -0.18
CA VAL A 326 4.68 3.88 -0.32
C VAL A 326 5.82 3.34 0.53
N PHE A 327 5.53 2.98 1.77
CA PHE A 327 6.50 2.39 2.68
C PHE A 327 7.10 1.09 2.11
N GLN A 328 6.27 0.20 1.57
CA GLN A 328 6.73 -1.01 0.90
C GLN A 328 7.64 -0.70 -0.29
N GLY A 329 7.31 0.32 -1.09
CA GLY A 329 8.15 0.81 -2.18
C GLY A 329 9.52 1.25 -1.70
N PHE A 330 9.58 2.10 -0.66
CA PHE A 330 10.84 2.57 -0.08
C PHE A 330 11.65 1.45 0.58
N VAL A 331 11.00 0.48 1.22
CA VAL A 331 11.69 -0.70 1.77
C VAL A 331 12.34 -1.51 0.63
N ASN A 332 11.66 -1.76 -0.47
CA ASN A 332 12.24 -2.46 -1.63
C ASN A 332 13.44 -1.70 -2.23
N MET A 333 13.32 -0.37 -2.40
CA MET A 333 14.42 0.48 -2.85
C MET A 333 15.60 0.45 -1.87
N GLY A 334 15.31 0.54 -0.56
CA GLY A 334 16.33 0.47 0.50
C GLY A 334 17.08 -0.85 0.54
N VAL A 335 16.39 -1.97 0.29
CA VAL A 335 17.01 -3.30 0.12
C VAL A 335 17.91 -3.31 -1.11
N SER A 336 17.47 -2.75 -2.24
CA SER A 336 18.22 -2.75 -3.49
C SER A 336 19.54 -1.96 -3.39
N VAL A 337 19.58 -0.89 -2.59
CA VAL A 337 20.81 -0.10 -2.34
C VAL A 337 21.62 -0.62 -1.14
N GLY A 338 21.16 -1.66 -0.44
CA GLY A 338 21.85 -2.27 0.70
C GLY A 338 21.71 -1.51 2.02
N LEU A 339 20.75 -0.59 2.14
CA LEU A 339 20.42 0.09 3.41
C LEU A 339 19.62 -0.79 4.37
N LEU A 340 18.89 -1.76 3.84
CA LEU A 340 18.05 -2.69 4.58
C LEU A 340 18.40 -4.14 4.23
N PRO A 341 18.22 -5.10 5.17
CA PRO A 341 18.39 -6.51 4.86
C PRO A 341 17.35 -6.97 3.83
N VAL A 342 17.66 -8.05 3.12
CA VAL A 342 16.75 -8.64 2.11
C VAL A 342 15.44 -9.09 2.77
N THR A 343 14.34 -8.43 2.44
CA THR A 343 13.03 -8.65 3.08
C THR A 343 12.11 -9.56 2.28
N GLY A 344 12.36 -9.75 0.99
CA GLY A 344 11.43 -10.48 0.11
C GLY A 344 10.13 -9.71 -0.14
N GLN A 345 10.19 -8.37 -0.16
CA GLN A 345 9.04 -7.51 -0.40
C GLN A 345 9.08 -6.95 -1.81
N ASN A 346 7.98 -7.14 -2.51
CA ASN A 346 7.84 -6.70 -3.89
C ASN A 346 7.68 -5.18 -3.99
N LEU A 347 8.21 -4.58 -5.05
CA LEU A 347 7.91 -3.20 -5.42
C LEU A 347 6.47 -3.12 -5.95
N PRO A 348 5.57 -2.30 -5.36
CA PRO A 348 4.19 -2.18 -5.80
C PRO A 348 4.07 -1.85 -7.29
N PHE A 349 3.19 -2.53 -8.03
CA PHE A 349 2.98 -2.48 -9.48
C PHE A 349 4.06 -3.12 -10.36
N PHE A 350 5.30 -3.20 -9.92
CA PHE A 350 6.45 -3.56 -10.77
C PHE A 350 6.81 -5.06 -10.75
N THR A 351 6.01 -5.88 -10.09
CA THR A 351 6.30 -7.31 -9.98
C THR A 351 5.30 -8.15 -10.75
N THR A 352 5.70 -9.36 -11.14
CA THR A 352 4.84 -10.34 -11.79
C THR A 352 3.86 -11.05 -10.85
N GLY A 353 3.90 -10.73 -9.55
CA GLY A 353 3.03 -11.30 -8.52
C GLY A 353 1.60 -10.77 -8.58
N GLY A 354 0.68 -11.52 -9.18
CA GLY A 354 -0.70 -11.08 -9.40
C GLY A 354 -1.44 -10.61 -8.15
N THR A 355 -1.29 -11.31 -7.03
CA THR A 355 -1.95 -10.93 -5.75
C THR A 355 -1.45 -9.60 -5.20
N SER A 356 -0.15 -9.33 -5.30
CA SER A 356 0.42 -8.06 -4.82
C SER A 356 -0.16 -6.87 -5.57
N ILE A 357 -0.28 -6.98 -6.91
CA ILE A 357 -0.90 -5.94 -7.75
C ILE A 357 -2.36 -5.73 -7.34
N TRP A 358 -3.14 -6.81 -7.21
CA TRP A 358 -4.57 -6.70 -6.88
C TRP A 358 -4.80 -6.14 -5.48
N MET A 359 -3.97 -6.48 -4.50
CA MET A 359 -4.07 -5.91 -3.16
C MET A 359 -3.70 -4.43 -3.15
N THR A 360 -2.65 -4.03 -3.87
CA THR A 360 -2.32 -2.61 -4.06
C THR A 360 -3.47 -1.85 -4.74
N CYS A 361 -4.07 -2.44 -5.78
CA CYS A 361 -5.24 -1.87 -6.47
C CYS A 361 -6.46 -1.77 -5.53
N MET A 362 -6.69 -2.77 -4.68
CA MET A 362 -7.76 -2.72 -3.66
C MET A 362 -7.55 -1.55 -2.70
N ALA A 363 -6.34 -1.37 -2.17
CA ALA A 363 -6.01 -0.26 -1.28
C ALA A 363 -6.20 1.10 -1.96
N LEU A 364 -5.76 1.26 -3.21
CA LEU A 364 -5.96 2.48 -4.00
C LEU A 364 -7.44 2.74 -4.30
N GLY A 365 -8.22 1.71 -4.59
CA GLY A 365 -9.66 1.81 -4.75
C GLY A 365 -10.37 2.32 -3.49
N ILE A 366 -9.91 1.87 -2.30
CA ILE A 366 -10.41 2.35 -1.00
C ILE A 366 -10.07 3.84 -0.83
N VAL A 367 -8.84 4.26 -1.11
CA VAL A 367 -8.42 5.68 -1.06
C VAL A 367 -9.28 6.55 -2.00
N LEU A 368 -9.47 6.10 -3.23
CA LEU A 368 -10.30 6.81 -4.22
C LEU A 368 -11.77 6.89 -3.80
N SER A 369 -12.30 5.87 -3.11
CA SER A 369 -13.67 5.89 -2.55
C SER A 369 -13.86 7.02 -1.53
N VAL A 370 -12.86 7.25 -0.66
CA VAL A 370 -12.89 8.37 0.29
C VAL A 370 -12.83 9.69 -0.45
N SER A 371 -11.91 9.82 -1.42
CA SER A 371 -11.75 11.02 -2.24
C SER A 371 -13.01 11.36 -3.03
N ALA A 372 -13.70 10.38 -3.59
CA ALA A 372 -14.94 10.58 -4.36
C ALA A 372 -16.06 11.22 -3.53
N LYS A 373 -16.13 10.90 -2.23
CA LYS A 373 -17.13 11.51 -1.33
C LYS A 373 -16.71 12.91 -0.90
N SER A 374 -15.43 13.16 -0.71
CA SER A 374 -14.90 14.48 -0.34
C SER A 374 -15.18 15.51 -1.45
N VAL A 375 -14.88 15.15 -2.70
CA VAL A 375 -15.18 16.00 -3.88
C VAL A 375 -16.68 16.33 -3.97
N LYS A 376 -17.54 15.33 -3.79
CA LYS A 376 -18.99 15.54 -3.83
C LYS A 376 -19.49 16.45 -2.69
N SER A 377 -18.84 16.42 -1.55
CA SER A 377 -19.14 17.29 -0.39
C SER A 377 -18.74 18.73 -0.66
N GLU A 378 -17.55 18.96 -1.27
CA GLU A 378 -17.08 20.28 -1.68
C GLU A 378 -18.01 20.90 -2.76
N GLU A 379 -18.37 20.12 -3.79
CA GLU A 379 -19.31 20.58 -4.84
C GLU A 379 -20.68 21.00 -4.27
N ARG A 380 -21.18 20.26 -3.27
CA ARG A 380 -22.44 20.61 -2.60
C ARG A 380 -22.34 21.90 -1.77
N LYS A 381 -21.21 22.12 -1.08
CA LYS A 381 -20.97 23.35 -0.31
C LYS A 381 -20.95 24.56 -1.23
N VAL A 382 -20.15 24.52 -2.29
CA VAL A 382 -20.07 25.60 -3.30
C VAL A 382 -21.45 25.90 -3.91
N LYS A 383 -22.21 24.85 -4.26
CA LYS A 383 -23.55 25.04 -4.82
C LYS A 383 -24.55 25.63 -3.83
N ASN A 384 -24.40 25.32 -2.52
CA ASN A 384 -25.25 25.92 -1.49
C ASN A 384 -24.86 27.38 -1.22
N GLU A 385 -23.55 27.70 -1.20
CA GLU A 385 -23.05 29.07 -1.07
C GLU A 385 -23.54 29.93 -2.25
N GLN A 386 -23.42 29.47 -3.47
CA GLN A 386 -23.96 30.17 -4.64
C GLN A 386 -25.48 30.37 -4.58
N ARG A 387 -26.23 29.40 -4.03
CA ARG A 387 -27.68 29.54 -3.85
C ARG A 387 -28.04 30.56 -2.76
N SER A 388 -27.27 30.64 -1.66
CA SER A 388 -27.47 31.64 -0.62
C SER A 388 -27.18 33.04 -1.14
N GLU A 389 -26.06 33.23 -1.87
CA GLU A 389 -25.72 34.53 -2.49
C GLU A 389 -26.82 35.00 -3.49
N VAL A 390 -27.32 34.10 -4.34
CA VAL A 390 -28.42 34.42 -5.26
C VAL A 390 -29.72 34.73 -4.50
N SER A 391 -29.98 34.08 -3.36
CA SER A 391 -31.17 34.36 -2.55
C SER A 391 -31.08 35.72 -1.86
N GLU A 392 -29.89 36.09 -1.34
CA GLU A 392 -29.61 37.41 -0.76
C GLU A 392 -29.78 38.54 -1.80
N GLN A 393 -29.18 38.38 -2.98
CA GLN A 393 -29.35 39.36 -4.07
C GLN A 393 -30.81 39.52 -4.48
N ARG A 394 -31.60 38.44 -4.52
CA ARG A 394 -33.04 38.51 -4.79
C ARG A 394 -33.82 39.26 -3.71
N SER A 395 -33.47 39.07 -2.43
CA SER A 395 -34.12 39.79 -1.35
C SER A 395 -33.80 41.29 -1.39
N GLU A 396 -32.54 41.66 -1.64
CA GLU A 396 -32.12 43.06 -1.79
C GLU A 396 -32.84 43.75 -2.97
N VAL A 397 -32.94 43.08 -4.10
CA VAL A 397 -33.66 43.59 -5.27
C VAL A 397 -35.17 43.73 -5.01
N SER A 398 -35.76 42.80 -4.22
CA SER A 398 -37.18 42.90 -3.83
C SER A 398 -37.44 44.05 -2.89
N GLU A 399 -36.53 44.30 -1.93
CA GLU A 399 -36.58 45.39 -0.97
C GLU A 399 -36.40 46.74 -1.66
N GLN A 400 -35.45 46.86 -2.59
CA GLN A 400 -35.33 48.08 -3.45
C GLN A 400 -36.56 48.34 -4.30
N ARG A 401 -37.22 47.29 -4.79
CA ARG A 401 -38.48 47.46 -5.57
C ARG A 401 -39.63 47.93 -4.69
N SER A 402 -39.74 47.43 -3.43
CA SER A 402 -40.78 47.90 -2.48
C SER A 402 -40.56 49.36 -2.11
N VAL A 403 -39.32 49.77 -1.79
CA VAL A 403 -38.97 51.17 -1.48
C VAL A 403 -39.27 52.09 -2.66
N ASN A 404 -38.94 51.70 -3.88
CA ASN A 404 -39.23 52.46 -5.12
C ASN A 404 -40.75 52.55 -5.42
N SER A 405 -41.52 51.51 -5.02
CA SER A 405 -42.99 51.56 -5.22
C SER A 405 -43.67 52.46 -4.18
N GLU A 406 -43.20 52.50 -2.94
CA GLU A 406 -43.66 53.41 -1.89
C GLU A 406 -43.35 54.89 -2.27
N GLN A 407 -42.13 55.19 -2.75
CA GLN A 407 -41.76 56.50 -3.22
C GLN A 407 -42.60 56.99 -4.43
N ARG A 408 -43.03 56.10 -5.30
CA ARG A 408 -43.94 56.45 -6.38
C ARG A 408 -45.36 56.74 -5.90
N SER A 409 -45.91 55.98 -4.98
CA SER A 409 -47.23 56.22 -4.41
C SER A 409 -47.30 57.56 -3.67
N ASP A 410 -46.21 57.92 -2.95
CA ASP A 410 -46.10 59.20 -2.25
C ASP A 410 -46.03 60.44 -3.18
N ILE A 411 -45.53 60.26 -4.42
CA ILE A 411 -45.49 61.30 -5.43
C ILE A 411 -46.85 61.43 -6.09
N ASP A 412 -47.55 60.35 -6.37
CA ASP A 412 -48.88 60.35 -6.95
C ASP A 412 -49.96 60.89 -6.00
N GLU A 413 -49.81 60.81 -4.67
CA GLU A 413 -50.69 61.41 -3.67
C GLU A 413 -50.45 62.96 -3.50
N ARG A 414 -49.32 63.47 -3.97
CA ARG A 414 -48.97 64.91 -3.86
C ARG A 414 -49.31 65.75 -5.09
N ILE A 415 -49.74 65.12 -6.16
CA ILE A 415 -50.24 65.77 -7.40
C ILE A 415 -51.77 65.78 -7.43
#